data_cd40c12b913c201e8063fa80a83ffd5c
#
_entry.id   cd40c12b913c201e8063fa80a83ffd5c
#
_cell.length_a   1.000
_cell.length_b   1.000
_cell.length_c   1.000
_cell.angle_alpha   90.00
_cell.angle_beta   90.00
_cell.angle_gamma   90.00
#
_symmetry.space_group_name_H-M   'P 1'
#
loop_
_entity.id
_entity.type
_entity.pdbx_description
1 polymer ?
#
loop_
_entity_poly.entity_id
_entity_poly.type
_entity_poly.pdbx_seq_one_letter_code
_entity_poly.pdbx_strand_id
1 'polypeptide(L)'
;TPFPEGVGTREEVDELLAKADSRDHLNVVFIGHVDAGKSTLSGQMLFLTGSVDERTIEKFSREAKQRNRESWFLAFIMDTSEEERAKGKTVEVGRAEFSTETRRFTILDADVGVLVISARKGEFEAGFDRSGQTREHALLAKTLGVRLLIVVVNKMDEETVQWKEERFDEIKGKLEPFLKRSGYNTKKNVHWVPISAISGANVKEAVSPEECSWYKGPTLFEVMNTLKVGGRNPYGPLRVPVLDRYNERGVIAMGKVESGMLVQGSKVMLLPVLNIATVEEVRIGESEADVVEVARPGDNVFIKLKGVGDEDIMKGFMIVDPAHPAPVATRFQAQLQLLDLDHRAVFTAGYSAVLHLHTAAEECTVDKLVALIGKDGKQVKNPRFLKSNQACICNISLTQNTPMEKFSAFQQLGRFTLRDEGRTIAIGKITGIPAASYAAVEEAARKYGK
;
A
#
# COMPACT_ATOMS: atom_id res chain seq x y z
N THR A 1 -13.58 -25.88 0.32
CA THR A 1 -13.60 -24.43 0.68
C THR A 1 -12.57 -24.21 1.76
N PRO A 2 -11.67 -23.25 1.58
CA PRO A 2 -10.59 -22.99 2.54
C PRO A 2 -11.12 -22.11 3.67
N PHE A 3 -11.75 -22.71 4.67
CA PHE A 3 -12.13 -22.00 5.90
C PHE A 3 -11.00 -22.07 6.93
N PRO A 4 -10.89 -21.09 7.86
CA PRO A 4 -9.96 -21.15 8.98
C PRO A 4 -10.12 -22.45 9.79
N GLU A 5 -9.06 -22.89 10.46
CA GLU A 5 -9.12 -24.05 11.35
C GLU A 5 -10.21 -23.84 12.42
N GLY A 6 -11.17 -24.76 12.53
CA GLY A 6 -12.30 -24.65 13.44
C GLY A 6 -13.56 -23.98 12.85
N VAL A 7 -13.51 -23.51 11.60
CA VAL A 7 -14.66 -22.96 10.89
C VAL A 7 -14.95 -23.85 9.68
N GLY A 8 -16.03 -24.63 9.72
CA GLY A 8 -16.32 -25.66 8.71
C GLY A 8 -17.33 -25.24 7.65
N THR A 9 -18.13 -24.21 7.91
CA THR A 9 -19.23 -23.82 7.05
C THR A 9 -19.20 -22.32 6.69
N ARG A 10 -19.91 -21.97 5.63
CA ARG A 10 -20.06 -20.58 5.21
C ARG A 10 -20.88 -19.78 6.23
N GLU A 11 -21.86 -20.41 6.84
CA GLU A 11 -22.70 -19.81 7.87
C GLU A 11 -21.90 -19.40 9.10
N GLU A 12 -20.95 -20.24 9.56
CA GLU A 12 -20.05 -19.90 10.65
C GLU A 12 -19.14 -18.71 10.30
N VAL A 13 -18.69 -18.61 9.03
CA VAL A 13 -17.93 -17.43 8.55
C VAL A 13 -18.81 -16.19 8.60
N ASP A 14 -20.05 -16.26 8.16
CA ASP A 14 -20.99 -15.14 8.17
C ASP A 14 -21.33 -14.70 9.60
N GLU A 15 -21.46 -15.64 10.55
CA GLU A 15 -21.63 -15.33 11.99
C GLU A 15 -20.42 -14.62 12.58
N LEU A 16 -19.20 -15.06 12.24
CA LEU A 16 -17.98 -14.39 12.67
C LEU A 16 -17.84 -12.99 12.05
N LEU A 17 -18.20 -12.83 10.78
CA LEU A 17 -18.21 -11.52 10.12
C LEU A 17 -19.22 -10.56 10.75
N ALA A 18 -20.34 -11.06 11.26
CA ALA A 18 -21.34 -10.25 11.96
C ALA A 18 -20.81 -9.70 13.31
N LYS A 19 -19.83 -10.37 13.92
CA LYS A 19 -19.16 -9.91 15.15
C LYS A 19 -18.03 -8.92 14.88
N ALA A 20 -17.51 -8.85 13.65
CA ALA A 20 -16.47 -7.91 13.27
C ALA A 20 -17.00 -6.47 13.24
N ASP A 21 -16.11 -5.50 13.38
CA ASP A 21 -16.49 -4.08 13.23
C ASP A 21 -17.17 -3.85 11.87
N SER A 22 -18.37 -3.28 11.89
CA SER A 22 -19.18 -3.04 10.69
C SER A 22 -18.55 -1.99 9.75
N ARG A 23 -17.67 -1.14 10.28
CA ARG A 23 -17.00 -0.08 9.50
C ARG A 23 -15.93 -0.68 8.59
N ASP A 24 -16.02 -0.41 7.30
CA ASP A 24 -14.99 -0.81 6.35
C ASP A 24 -13.64 -0.14 6.66
N HIS A 25 -12.57 -0.90 6.60
CA HIS A 25 -11.21 -0.37 6.71
C HIS A 25 -10.68 0.00 5.32
N LEU A 26 -10.19 1.23 5.17
CA LEU A 26 -9.61 1.73 3.92
C LEU A 26 -8.14 2.11 4.14
N ASN A 27 -7.26 1.42 3.43
CA ASN A 27 -5.83 1.74 3.47
C ASN A 27 -5.51 2.77 2.37
N VAL A 28 -4.92 3.88 2.78
CA VAL A 28 -4.70 5.06 1.94
C VAL A 28 -3.22 5.40 1.87
N VAL A 29 -2.70 5.62 0.67
CA VAL A 29 -1.35 6.15 0.49
C VAL A 29 -1.41 7.54 -0.15
N PHE A 30 -0.70 8.49 0.44
CA PHE A 30 -0.52 9.82 -0.14
C PHE A 30 0.72 9.84 -1.02
N ILE A 31 0.52 10.12 -2.30
CA ILE A 31 1.57 10.18 -3.32
C ILE A 31 1.55 11.54 -4.02
N GLY A 32 2.65 11.93 -4.62
CA GLY A 32 2.78 13.21 -5.32
C GLY A 32 4.18 13.82 -5.13
N HIS A 33 4.40 14.95 -5.75
CA HIS A 33 5.69 15.65 -5.71
C HIS A 33 6.03 16.16 -4.29
N VAL A 34 7.31 16.43 -4.04
CA VAL A 34 7.75 17.17 -2.84
C VAL A 34 7.00 18.51 -2.81
N ASP A 35 6.66 18.99 -1.63
CA ASP A 35 5.93 20.25 -1.37
C ASP A 35 4.52 20.35 -1.96
N ALA A 36 3.96 19.27 -2.52
CA ALA A 36 2.56 19.25 -2.95
C ALA A 36 1.55 19.36 -1.79
N GLY A 37 2.01 19.17 -0.55
CA GLY A 37 1.19 19.29 0.67
C GLY A 37 0.66 17.95 1.18
N LYS A 38 1.32 16.83 0.90
CA LYS A 38 0.93 15.50 1.39
C LYS A 38 0.84 15.41 2.92
N SER A 39 1.92 15.76 3.62
CA SER A 39 1.96 15.74 5.09
C SER A 39 0.98 16.74 5.71
N THR A 40 0.84 17.92 5.08
CA THR A 40 -0.15 18.92 5.51
C THR A 40 -1.58 18.39 5.41
N LEU A 41 -1.90 17.71 4.30
CA LEU A 41 -3.22 17.10 4.11
C LEU A 41 -3.48 15.97 5.11
N SER A 42 -2.49 15.08 5.31
CA SER A 42 -2.60 14.02 6.29
C SER A 42 -2.82 14.57 7.70
N GLY A 43 -2.04 15.57 8.11
CA GLY A 43 -2.20 16.24 9.40
C GLY A 43 -3.56 16.94 9.55
N GLN A 44 -4.03 17.60 8.50
CA GLN A 44 -5.37 18.23 8.50
C GLN A 44 -6.48 17.18 8.66
N MET A 45 -6.35 16.03 8.00
CA MET A 45 -7.34 14.96 8.13
C MET A 45 -7.39 14.39 9.54
N LEU A 46 -6.23 14.17 10.18
CA LEU A 46 -6.14 13.74 11.58
C LEU A 46 -6.75 14.76 12.54
N PHE A 47 -6.53 16.05 12.30
CA PHE A 47 -7.13 17.11 13.07
C PHE A 47 -8.65 17.15 12.90
N LEU A 48 -9.15 17.16 11.67
CA LEU A 48 -10.60 17.23 11.38
C LEU A 48 -11.39 16.00 11.87
N THR A 49 -10.72 14.86 12.08
CA THR A 49 -11.33 13.64 12.66
C THR A 49 -11.23 13.58 14.18
N GLY A 50 -10.55 14.54 14.82
CA GLY A 50 -10.35 14.54 16.27
C GLY A 50 -9.30 13.52 16.74
N SER A 51 -8.53 12.93 15.82
CA SER A 51 -7.42 12.01 16.16
C SER A 51 -6.23 12.74 16.78
N VAL A 52 -6.16 14.06 16.63
CA VAL A 52 -5.17 14.94 17.25
C VAL A 52 -5.90 16.06 17.98
N ASP A 53 -5.54 16.28 19.24
CA ASP A 53 -6.17 17.30 20.06
C ASP A 53 -5.69 18.73 19.72
N GLU A 54 -6.51 19.73 20.09
CA GLU A 54 -6.20 21.13 19.84
C GLU A 54 -4.92 21.60 20.53
N ARG A 55 -4.58 21.04 21.72
CA ARG A 55 -3.37 21.41 22.46
C ARG A 55 -2.10 21.00 21.72
N THR A 56 -2.15 19.82 21.07
CA THR A 56 -1.06 19.33 20.23
C THR A 56 -0.89 20.22 18.99
N ILE A 57 -1.98 20.66 18.38
CA ILE A 57 -1.95 21.61 17.25
C ILE A 57 -1.37 22.96 17.69
N GLU A 58 -1.79 23.50 18.84
CA GLU A 58 -1.23 24.76 19.36
C GLU A 58 0.30 24.62 19.63
N LYS A 59 0.73 23.49 20.20
CA LYS A 59 2.16 23.24 20.41
C LYS A 59 2.93 23.28 19.08
N PHE A 60 2.49 22.54 18.08
CA PHE A 60 3.13 22.51 16.78
C PHE A 60 3.06 23.86 16.05
N SER A 61 1.98 24.60 16.21
CA SER A 61 1.86 25.96 15.66
C SER A 61 2.91 26.90 16.29
N ARG A 62 3.12 26.85 17.60
CA ARG A 62 4.16 27.63 18.28
C ARG A 62 5.56 27.21 17.82
N GLU A 63 5.83 25.90 17.69
CA GLU A 63 7.09 25.37 17.19
C GLU A 63 7.36 25.80 15.74
N ALA A 64 6.35 25.73 14.88
CA ALA A 64 6.45 26.16 13.49
C ALA A 64 6.75 27.67 13.36
N LYS A 65 6.12 28.53 14.20
CA LYS A 65 6.41 29.97 14.29
C LYS A 65 7.83 30.25 14.70
N GLN A 66 8.34 29.54 15.72
CA GLN A 66 9.73 29.69 16.16
C GLN A 66 10.75 29.35 15.08
N ARG A 67 10.37 28.46 14.15
CA ARG A 67 11.22 28.03 13.01
C ARG A 67 10.98 28.86 11.73
N ASN A 68 10.17 29.93 11.78
CA ASN A 68 9.75 30.70 10.62
C ASN A 68 9.06 29.88 9.51
N ARG A 69 8.27 28.88 9.90
CA ARG A 69 7.58 27.93 9.01
C ARG A 69 6.11 27.76 9.40
N GLU A 70 5.40 28.85 9.53
CA GLU A 70 4.03 28.88 10.08
C GLU A 70 3.07 27.92 9.40
N SER A 71 3.18 27.71 8.08
CA SER A 71 2.31 26.81 7.32
C SER A 71 2.61 25.30 7.53
N TRP A 72 3.65 24.95 8.29
CA TRP A 72 4.10 23.57 8.43
C TRP A 72 3.58 22.86 9.67
N PHE A 73 2.85 23.52 10.54
CA PHE A 73 2.40 22.96 11.82
C PHE A 73 1.57 21.66 11.64
N LEU A 74 0.76 21.58 10.58
CA LEU A 74 0.00 20.37 10.26
C LEU A 74 0.91 19.22 9.78
N ALA A 75 1.98 19.54 9.04
CA ALA A 75 2.93 18.52 8.60
C ALA A 75 3.68 17.91 9.79
N PHE A 76 3.92 18.69 10.85
CA PHE A 76 4.58 18.21 12.07
C PHE A 76 3.83 17.10 12.81
N ILE A 77 2.54 16.94 12.55
CA ILE A 77 1.75 15.82 13.07
C ILE A 77 2.28 14.49 12.52
N MET A 78 2.70 14.49 11.25
CA MET A 78 3.22 13.30 10.54
C MET A 78 4.72 13.12 10.72
N ASP A 79 5.46 14.19 11.04
CA ASP A 79 6.90 14.17 11.22
C ASP A 79 7.23 13.77 12.67
N THR A 80 7.52 12.47 12.87
CA THR A 80 7.70 11.88 14.22
C THR A 80 9.03 12.28 14.85
N SER A 81 10.08 12.57 14.06
CA SER A 81 11.39 12.92 14.56
C SER A 81 11.66 14.44 14.55
N GLU A 82 12.48 14.91 15.50
CA GLU A 82 12.93 16.30 15.52
C GLU A 82 13.77 16.66 14.29
N GLU A 83 14.49 15.68 13.72
CA GLU A 83 15.30 15.89 12.52
C GLU A 83 14.44 16.12 11.29
N GLU A 84 13.34 15.40 11.13
CA GLU A 84 12.38 15.60 10.05
C GLU A 84 11.75 16.98 10.12
N ARG A 85 11.29 17.38 11.32
CA ARG A 85 10.76 18.72 11.57
C ARG A 85 11.78 19.83 11.31
N ALA A 86 13.06 19.56 11.61
CA ALA A 86 14.13 20.51 11.34
C ALA A 86 14.44 20.65 9.85
N LYS A 87 14.51 19.54 9.11
CA LYS A 87 14.82 19.50 7.66
C LYS A 87 13.60 19.84 6.80
N GLY A 88 12.38 19.62 7.31
CA GLY A 88 11.13 19.80 6.59
C GLY A 88 10.95 18.83 5.42
N LYS A 89 11.49 17.64 5.56
CA LYS A 89 11.29 16.52 4.65
C LYS A 89 10.91 15.31 5.48
N THR A 90 9.74 14.78 5.27
CA THR A 90 9.30 13.51 5.83
C THR A 90 10.16 12.41 5.20
N VAL A 91 10.93 11.71 6.01
CA VAL A 91 11.85 10.63 5.60
C VAL A 91 11.19 9.28 5.83
N GLU A 92 10.49 9.13 6.96
CA GLU A 92 9.73 7.93 7.27
C GLU A 92 8.26 8.13 6.93
N VAL A 93 7.62 7.09 6.41
CA VAL A 93 6.17 7.11 6.19
C VAL A 93 5.52 6.91 7.55
N GLY A 94 5.12 8.00 8.17
CA GLY A 94 4.38 7.95 9.43
C GLY A 94 3.10 7.15 9.26
N ARG A 95 2.91 6.10 10.08
CA ARG A 95 1.63 5.41 10.18
C ARG A 95 0.69 6.31 10.97
N ALA A 96 -0.50 6.52 10.46
CA ALA A 96 -1.54 7.23 11.17
C ALA A 96 -2.90 6.59 10.92
N GLU A 97 -3.71 6.54 11.94
CA GLU A 97 -5.05 5.98 11.89
C GLU A 97 -6.07 7.06 12.25
N PHE A 98 -7.17 7.07 11.53
CA PHE A 98 -8.32 7.91 11.84
C PHE A 98 -9.61 7.22 11.41
N SER A 99 -10.73 7.67 11.95
CA SER A 99 -12.02 7.08 11.60
C SER A 99 -13.06 8.16 11.35
N THR A 100 -14.02 7.80 10.51
CA THR A 100 -15.30 8.49 10.37
C THR A 100 -16.40 7.62 10.98
N GLU A 101 -17.64 8.08 10.96
CA GLU A 101 -18.77 7.29 11.44
C GLU A 101 -18.93 5.96 10.68
N THR A 102 -18.55 5.93 9.40
CA THR A 102 -18.78 4.82 8.49
C THR A 102 -17.53 4.01 8.16
N ARG A 103 -16.33 4.54 8.38
CA ARG A 103 -15.08 3.91 7.97
C ARG A 103 -13.92 4.16 8.90
N ARG A 104 -12.96 3.21 8.87
CA ARG A 104 -11.63 3.35 9.46
C ARG A 104 -10.61 3.53 8.33
N PHE A 105 -9.60 4.33 8.58
CA PHE A 105 -8.55 4.65 7.62
C PHE A 105 -7.18 4.45 8.25
N THR A 106 -6.28 3.83 7.49
CA THR A 106 -4.85 3.77 7.83
C THR A 106 -4.05 4.40 6.69
N ILE A 107 -3.17 5.31 7.05
CA ILE A 107 -2.21 5.91 6.14
C ILE A 107 -0.94 5.06 6.17
N LEU A 108 -0.79 4.10 5.27
CA LEU A 108 0.44 3.32 5.09
C LEU A 108 0.41 2.39 3.88
N ASP A 109 -0.59 1.53 3.76
CA ASP A 109 -0.73 0.53 2.69
C ASP A 109 -1.89 0.89 1.78
N ALA A 110 -1.89 0.45 0.52
CA ALA A 110 -2.69 1.14 -0.46
C ALA A 110 -3.80 0.31 -1.11
N ASP A 111 -5.00 0.45 -0.61
CA ASP A 111 -6.22 0.16 -1.37
C ASP A 111 -6.56 1.32 -2.31
N VAL A 112 -6.29 2.56 -1.85
CA VAL A 112 -6.56 3.82 -2.54
C VAL A 112 -5.33 4.72 -2.54
N GLY A 113 -4.96 5.24 -3.69
CA GLY A 113 -3.96 6.29 -3.82
C GLY A 113 -4.61 7.68 -3.78
N VAL A 114 -4.10 8.55 -2.92
CA VAL A 114 -4.42 9.98 -2.94
C VAL A 114 -3.24 10.70 -3.59
N LEU A 115 -3.41 11.06 -4.86
CA LEU A 115 -2.41 11.78 -5.64
C LEU A 115 -2.58 13.28 -5.41
N VAL A 116 -1.69 13.83 -4.59
CA VAL A 116 -1.71 15.26 -4.23
C VAL A 116 -0.92 16.07 -5.25
N ILE A 117 -1.60 17.01 -5.88
CA ILE A 117 -1.08 17.91 -6.92
C ILE A 117 -1.17 19.33 -6.41
N SER A 118 -0.10 20.10 -6.52
CA SER A 118 -0.16 21.54 -6.22
C SER A 118 -0.81 22.30 -7.36
N ALA A 119 -1.79 23.17 -7.05
CA ALA A 119 -2.37 24.09 -8.02
C ALA A 119 -1.43 25.27 -8.33
N ARG A 120 -0.44 25.54 -7.46
CA ARG A 120 0.48 26.66 -7.62
C ARG A 120 1.24 26.56 -8.94
N LYS A 121 1.31 27.70 -9.64
CA LYS A 121 2.04 27.76 -10.92
C LYS A 121 3.52 27.50 -10.72
N GLY A 122 4.11 26.69 -11.59
CA GLY A 122 5.51 26.24 -11.53
C GLY A 122 5.69 24.95 -10.71
N GLU A 123 4.97 24.75 -9.59
CA GLU A 123 5.10 23.54 -8.78
C GLU A 123 4.47 22.30 -9.46
N PHE A 124 3.30 22.46 -10.07
CA PHE A 124 2.68 21.40 -10.85
C PHE A 124 3.56 21.00 -12.04
N GLU A 125 4.05 21.98 -12.78
CA GLU A 125 4.85 21.78 -13.97
C GLU A 125 6.15 21.03 -13.62
N ALA A 126 6.87 21.45 -12.57
CA ALA A 126 8.07 20.78 -12.08
C ALA A 126 7.81 19.33 -11.65
N GLY A 127 6.70 19.11 -10.94
CA GLY A 127 6.32 17.77 -10.46
C GLY A 127 5.82 16.83 -11.56
N PHE A 128 5.30 17.36 -12.68
CA PHE A 128 4.70 16.59 -13.76
C PHE A 128 5.59 16.46 -15.01
N ASP A 129 6.74 17.11 -15.07
CA ASP A 129 7.69 16.97 -16.16
C ASP A 129 8.16 15.53 -16.38
N ARG A 130 8.89 15.25 -17.48
CA ARG A 130 9.27 13.88 -17.91
C ARG A 130 10.01 13.08 -16.84
N SER A 131 10.75 13.74 -15.96
CA SER A 131 11.44 13.16 -14.79
C SER A 131 10.72 13.45 -13.46
N GLY A 132 9.49 13.96 -13.49
CA GLY A 132 8.76 14.40 -12.31
C GLY A 132 8.23 13.25 -11.47
N GLN A 133 8.38 13.33 -10.16
CA GLN A 133 7.93 12.31 -9.18
C GLN A 133 6.43 12.00 -9.27
N THR A 134 5.61 12.96 -9.67
CA THR A 134 4.16 12.76 -9.83
C THR A 134 3.84 11.64 -10.82
N ARG A 135 4.55 11.60 -11.95
CA ARG A 135 4.37 10.55 -12.96
C ARG A 135 4.86 9.19 -12.46
N GLU A 136 6.02 9.18 -11.85
CA GLU A 136 6.62 7.96 -11.31
C GLU A 136 5.71 7.35 -10.23
N HIS A 137 5.29 8.15 -9.24
CA HIS A 137 4.43 7.70 -8.16
C HIS A 137 3.07 7.18 -8.66
N ALA A 138 2.44 7.87 -9.61
CA ALA A 138 1.17 7.40 -10.17
C ALA A 138 1.32 6.07 -10.94
N LEU A 139 2.43 5.89 -11.67
CA LEU A 139 2.73 4.66 -12.38
C LEU A 139 3.04 3.52 -11.40
N LEU A 140 3.85 3.78 -10.37
CA LEU A 140 4.18 2.82 -9.31
C LEU A 140 2.93 2.38 -8.55
N ALA A 141 2.09 3.32 -8.11
CA ALA A 141 0.83 3.03 -7.43
C ALA A 141 -0.05 2.10 -8.28
N LYS A 142 -0.23 2.43 -9.58
CA LYS A 142 -0.99 1.57 -10.50
C LYS A 142 -0.43 0.17 -10.58
N THR A 143 0.86 0.07 -10.61
CA THR A 143 1.58 -1.18 -10.81
C THR A 143 1.56 -2.04 -9.56
N LEU A 144 1.70 -1.43 -8.40
CA LEU A 144 1.59 -2.08 -7.10
C LEU A 144 0.15 -2.53 -6.79
N GLY A 145 -0.82 -2.17 -7.61
CA GLY A 145 -2.18 -2.70 -7.50
C GLY A 145 -3.22 -1.69 -7.04
N VAL A 146 -2.84 -0.47 -6.78
CA VAL A 146 -3.77 0.62 -6.46
C VAL A 146 -4.68 0.86 -7.65
N ARG A 147 -5.94 0.47 -7.50
CA ARG A 147 -6.94 0.55 -8.57
C ARG A 147 -7.72 1.85 -8.53
N LEU A 148 -7.93 2.38 -7.34
CA LEU A 148 -8.68 3.60 -7.07
C LEU A 148 -7.71 4.74 -6.81
N LEU A 149 -7.92 5.86 -7.47
CA LEU A 149 -7.08 7.05 -7.35
C LEU A 149 -7.96 8.27 -7.07
N ILE A 150 -7.67 8.99 -6.02
CA ILE A 150 -8.23 10.31 -5.76
C ILE A 150 -7.16 11.33 -6.13
N VAL A 151 -7.40 12.11 -7.16
CA VAL A 151 -6.52 13.23 -7.53
C VAL A 151 -6.99 14.46 -6.79
N VAL A 152 -6.17 14.88 -5.85
CA VAL A 152 -6.43 16.05 -5.01
C VAL A 152 -5.62 17.22 -5.57
N VAL A 153 -6.32 18.23 -6.08
CA VAL A 153 -5.72 19.49 -6.52
C VAL A 153 -5.69 20.43 -5.32
N ASN A 154 -4.54 20.49 -4.67
CA ASN A 154 -4.29 21.20 -3.41
C ASN A 154 -3.78 22.63 -3.65
N LYS A 155 -3.83 23.47 -2.63
CA LYS A 155 -3.44 24.89 -2.66
C LYS A 155 -4.32 25.72 -3.61
N MET A 156 -5.62 25.39 -3.66
CA MET A 156 -6.56 26.15 -4.49
C MET A 156 -6.82 27.57 -3.96
N ASP A 157 -6.59 27.75 -2.66
CA ASP A 157 -6.68 29.03 -1.93
C ASP A 157 -5.50 29.98 -2.19
N GLU A 158 -4.43 29.50 -2.83
CA GLU A 158 -3.23 30.29 -3.04
C GLU A 158 -3.50 31.54 -3.90
N GLU A 159 -2.87 32.67 -3.57
CA GLU A 159 -3.14 33.98 -4.17
C GLU A 159 -3.08 34.02 -5.71
N THR A 160 -2.23 33.19 -6.32
CA THR A 160 -2.12 33.10 -7.77
C THR A 160 -3.17 32.19 -8.40
N VAL A 161 -3.88 31.39 -7.60
CA VAL A 161 -4.87 30.39 -8.05
C VAL A 161 -6.30 30.85 -7.75
N GLN A 162 -6.59 31.23 -6.50
CA GLN A 162 -7.88 31.79 -6.05
C GLN A 162 -9.09 30.96 -6.50
N TRP A 163 -9.05 29.64 -6.29
CA TRP A 163 -10.11 28.70 -6.65
C TRP A 163 -10.61 28.78 -8.11
N LYS A 164 -9.77 29.24 -9.06
CA LYS A 164 -10.15 29.38 -10.46
C LYS A 164 -10.33 28.03 -11.15
N GLU A 165 -11.46 27.86 -11.83
CA GLU A 165 -11.82 26.65 -12.59
C GLU A 165 -10.79 26.37 -13.70
N GLU A 166 -10.32 27.42 -14.39
CA GLU A 166 -9.38 27.28 -15.50
C GLU A 166 -8.08 26.60 -15.07
N ARG A 167 -7.60 26.87 -13.83
CA ARG A 167 -6.39 26.23 -13.32
C ARG A 167 -6.62 24.77 -12.98
N PHE A 168 -7.75 24.44 -12.40
CA PHE A 168 -8.15 23.05 -12.15
C PHE A 168 -8.27 22.27 -13.45
N ASP A 169 -8.94 22.81 -14.45
CA ASP A 169 -9.12 22.17 -15.75
C ASP A 169 -7.82 22.04 -16.54
N GLU A 170 -6.91 23.01 -16.45
CA GLU A 170 -5.58 22.92 -17.04
C GLU A 170 -4.81 21.70 -16.47
N ILE A 171 -4.78 21.55 -15.13
CA ILE A 171 -4.11 20.44 -14.46
C ILE A 171 -4.75 19.12 -14.86
N LYS A 172 -6.08 19.03 -14.82
CA LYS A 172 -6.85 17.86 -15.19
C LYS A 172 -6.59 17.47 -16.65
N GLY A 173 -6.64 18.45 -17.55
CA GLY A 173 -6.40 18.23 -18.99
C GLY A 173 -5.01 17.68 -19.31
N LYS A 174 -3.98 18.04 -18.52
CA LYS A 174 -2.63 17.51 -18.68
C LYS A 174 -2.44 16.14 -18.02
N LEU A 175 -3.03 15.91 -16.86
CA LEU A 175 -2.80 14.70 -16.05
C LEU A 175 -3.70 13.53 -16.48
N GLU A 176 -4.96 13.77 -16.85
CA GLU A 176 -5.92 12.71 -17.21
C GLU A 176 -5.46 11.84 -18.40
N PRO A 177 -4.95 12.39 -19.52
CA PRO A 177 -4.41 11.58 -20.62
C PRO A 177 -3.23 10.71 -20.19
N PHE A 178 -2.41 11.19 -19.26
CA PHE A 178 -1.31 10.40 -18.71
C PHE A 178 -1.83 9.24 -17.86
N LEU A 179 -2.77 9.49 -16.93
CA LEU A 179 -3.38 8.44 -16.09
C LEU A 179 -4.06 7.37 -16.95
N LYS A 180 -4.76 7.77 -18.02
CA LYS A 180 -5.37 6.85 -18.97
C LYS A 180 -4.33 5.96 -19.68
N ARG A 181 -3.21 6.54 -20.13
CA ARG A 181 -2.09 5.78 -20.72
C ARG A 181 -1.39 4.86 -19.72
N SER A 182 -1.37 5.23 -18.45
CA SER A 182 -0.85 4.41 -17.35
C SER A 182 -1.81 3.29 -16.93
N GLY A 183 -2.97 3.15 -17.60
CA GLY A 183 -3.92 2.06 -17.40
C GLY A 183 -4.98 2.32 -16.34
N TYR A 184 -5.15 3.56 -15.86
CA TYR A 184 -6.30 3.91 -15.03
C TYR A 184 -7.57 4.09 -15.86
N ASN A 185 -8.69 3.61 -15.34
CA ASN A 185 -10.01 3.96 -15.89
C ASN A 185 -10.44 5.30 -15.31
N THR A 186 -10.14 6.39 -16.03
CA THR A 186 -10.35 7.76 -15.53
C THR A 186 -11.82 8.10 -15.29
N LYS A 187 -12.76 7.36 -15.88
CA LYS A 187 -14.20 7.57 -15.66
C LYS A 187 -14.76 6.86 -14.43
N LYS A 188 -14.15 5.73 -14.01
CA LYS A 188 -14.70 4.88 -12.94
C LYS A 188 -13.84 4.90 -11.69
N ASN A 189 -12.52 5.01 -11.85
CA ASN A 189 -11.54 4.73 -10.80
C ASN A 189 -10.69 5.94 -10.43
N VAL A 190 -10.96 7.12 -11.02
CA VAL A 190 -10.24 8.36 -10.73
C VAL A 190 -11.25 9.43 -10.33
N HIS A 191 -11.09 9.95 -9.13
CA HIS A 191 -11.90 11.02 -8.57
C HIS A 191 -11.06 12.29 -8.49
N TRP A 192 -11.66 13.44 -8.80
CA TRP A 192 -10.98 14.73 -8.82
C TRP A 192 -11.59 15.65 -7.77
N VAL A 193 -10.76 16.15 -6.86
CA VAL A 193 -11.22 17.00 -5.75
C VAL A 193 -10.29 18.20 -5.60
N PRO A 194 -10.77 19.44 -5.81
CA PRO A 194 -10.03 20.65 -5.47
C PRO A 194 -10.12 20.90 -3.96
N ILE A 195 -8.99 21.20 -3.31
CA ILE A 195 -8.94 21.47 -1.86
C ILE A 195 -7.97 22.59 -1.50
N SER A 196 -8.09 23.06 -0.26
CA SER A 196 -6.97 23.65 0.49
C SER A 196 -6.68 22.80 1.73
N ALA A 197 -5.50 22.17 1.76
CA ALA A 197 -5.10 21.35 2.90
C ALA A 197 -4.82 22.20 4.16
N ILE A 198 -4.40 23.45 4.01
CA ILE A 198 -4.10 24.35 5.13
C ILE A 198 -5.39 24.84 5.80
N SER A 199 -6.34 25.35 5.02
CA SER A 199 -7.61 25.83 5.56
C SER A 199 -8.60 24.70 5.89
N GLY A 200 -8.40 23.51 5.32
CA GLY A 200 -9.35 22.39 5.41
C GLY A 200 -10.54 22.52 4.45
N ALA A 201 -10.57 23.54 3.61
CA ALA A 201 -11.66 23.75 2.67
C ALA A 201 -11.77 22.60 1.67
N ASN A 202 -12.98 22.07 1.52
CA ASN A 202 -13.34 20.92 0.70
C ASN A 202 -12.64 19.58 1.09
N VAL A 203 -12.09 19.51 2.31
CA VAL A 203 -11.58 18.26 2.90
C VAL A 203 -12.73 17.52 3.60
N LYS A 204 -13.27 18.05 4.67
CA LYS A 204 -14.42 17.51 5.42
C LYS A 204 -15.70 18.28 5.10
N GLU A 205 -15.64 19.58 5.11
CA GLU A 205 -16.73 20.48 4.78
C GLU A 205 -16.55 21.06 3.38
N ALA A 206 -17.65 21.24 2.66
CA ALA A 206 -17.62 21.80 1.32
C ALA A 206 -17.04 23.24 1.35
N VAL A 207 -16.28 23.58 0.33
CA VAL A 207 -15.82 24.96 0.13
C VAL A 207 -17.04 25.89 -0.05
N SER A 208 -16.92 27.11 0.47
CA SER A 208 -18.05 28.07 0.37
C SER A 208 -18.36 28.41 -1.10
N PRO A 209 -19.64 28.55 -1.47
CA PRO A 209 -19.99 28.96 -2.83
C PRO A 209 -19.46 30.34 -3.23
N GLU A 210 -19.12 31.18 -2.25
CA GLU A 210 -18.51 32.50 -2.46
C GLU A 210 -17.07 32.40 -2.94
N GLU A 211 -16.32 31.39 -2.40
CA GLU A 211 -14.95 31.14 -2.80
C GLU A 211 -14.84 30.29 -4.07
N CYS A 212 -15.73 29.27 -4.22
CA CYS A 212 -15.69 28.33 -5.32
C CYS A 212 -17.11 27.99 -5.83
N SER A 213 -17.64 28.81 -6.74
CA SER A 213 -19.00 28.65 -7.28
C SER A 213 -19.15 27.52 -8.31
N TRP A 214 -18.06 27.12 -8.95
CA TRP A 214 -18.06 26.14 -10.05
C TRP A 214 -18.01 24.69 -9.57
N TYR A 215 -17.37 24.41 -8.41
CA TYR A 215 -17.28 23.06 -7.91
C TYR A 215 -18.49 22.69 -7.06
N LYS A 216 -19.26 21.72 -7.53
CA LYS A 216 -20.45 21.16 -6.85
C LYS A 216 -20.30 19.67 -6.54
N GLY A 217 -19.07 19.19 -6.63
CA GLY A 217 -18.76 17.78 -6.35
C GLY A 217 -18.62 17.51 -4.85
N PRO A 218 -18.39 16.23 -4.49
CA PRO A 218 -18.24 15.82 -3.09
C PRO A 218 -16.92 16.31 -2.50
N THR A 219 -16.87 16.44 -1.18
CA THR A 219 -15.66 16.69 -0.40
C THR A 219 -14.71 15.47 -0.46
N LEU A 220 -13.47 15.65 -0.02
CA LEU A 220 -12.51 14.54 0.02
C LEU A 220 -13.01 13.39 0.92
N PHE A 221 -13.56 13.69 2.10
CA PHE A 221 -14.10 12.67 3.00
C PHE A 221 -15.33 11.97 2.41
N GLU A 222 -16.23 12.69 1.75
CA GLU A 222 -17.38 12.07 1.08
C GLU A 222 -16.94 11.13 -0.04
N VAL A 223 -15.95 11.51 -0.85
CA VAL A 223 -15.36 10.60 -1.84
C VAL A 223 -14.80 9.36 -1.14
N MET A 224 -13.96 9.52 -0.12
CA MET A 224 -13.32 8.41 0.59
C MET A 224 -14.35 7.48 1.26
N ASN A 225 -15.44 8.03 1.80
CA ASN A 225 -16.50 7.23 2.43
C ASN A 225 -17.36 6.44 1.43
N THR A 226 -17.44 6.89 0.17
CA THR A 226 -18.27 6.23 -0.87
C THR A 226 -17.50 5.23 -1.72
N LEU A 227 -16.16 5.21 -1.66
CA LEU A 227 -15.35 4.29 -2.45
C LEU A 227 -15.62 2.84 -2.09
N LYS A 228 -15.78 1.99 -3.10
CA LYS A 228 -15.91 0.54 -2.91
C LYS A 228 -14.59 -0.13 -3.26
N VAL A 229 -13.95 -0.71 -2.26
CA VAL A 229 -12.74 -1.52 -2.45
C VAL A 229 -13.15 -2.94 -2.79
N GLY A 230 -12.85 -3.36 -4.01
CA GLY A 230 -13.11 -4.73 -4.45
C GLY A 230 -11.92 -5.66 -4.23
N GLY A 231 -12.19 -6.96 -4.20
CA GLY A 231 -11.15 -8.00 -4.15
C GLY A 231 -10.84 -8.54 -2.76
N ARG A 232 -11.55 -8.12 -1.72
CA ARG A 232 -11.46 -8.69 -0.37
C ARG A 232 -12.26 -9.98 -0.30
N ASN A 233 -11.60 -11.08 0.06
CA ASN A 233 -12.22 -12.39 0.14
C ASN A 233 -12.12 -12.98 1.57
N PRO A 234 -13.15 -12.82 2.41
CA PRO A 234 -13.16 -13.40 3.76
C PRO A 234 -13.25 -14.93 3.76
N TYR A 235 -13.74 -15.51 2.67
CA TYR A 235 -13.89 -16.97 2.52
C TYR A 235 -12.64 -17.64 1.90
N GLY A 236 -11.59 -16.87 1.63
CA GLY A 236 -10.32 -17.39 1.11
C GLY A 236 -9.42 -17.93 2.22
N PRO A 237 -8.29 -18.56 1.86
CA PRO A 237 -7.29 -18.95 2.85
C PRO A 237 -6.67 -17.70 3.51
N LEU A 238 -6.34 -17.83 4.79
CA LEU A 238 -5.71 -16.73 5.54
C LEU A 238 -4.35 -16.38 4.95
N ARG A 239 -4.15 -15.10 4.71
CA ARG A 239 -2.88 -14.51 4.25
C ARG A 239 -2.65 -13.18 4.95
N VAL A 240 -1.65 -13.14 5.83
CA VAL A 240 -1.25 -11.92 6.56
C VAL A 240 0.26 -11.73 6.41
N PRO A 241 0.71 -10.94 5.43
CA PRO A 241 2.12 -10.53 5.36
C PRO A 241 2.52 -9.72 6.59
N VAL A 242 3.66 -10.07 7.18
CA VAL A 242 4.19 -9.41 8.37
C VAL A 242 4.94 -8.15 7.96
N LEU A 243 4.46 -7.01 8.44
CA LEU A 243 5.05 -5.67 8.21
C LEU A 243 6.20 -5.39 9.16
N ASP A 244 5.98 -5.73 10.44
CA ASP A 244 6.94 -5.50 11.51
C ASP A 244 6.58 -6.38 12.72
N ARG A 245 7.43 -6.35 13.75
CA ARG A 245 7.19 -7.03 15.03
C ARG A 245 7.77 -6.23 16.19
N TYR A 246 7.23 -6.45 17.35
CA TYR A 246 7.80 -5.98 18.62
C TYR A 246 7.49 -6.95 19.77
N ASN A 247 8.18 -6.81 20.89
CA ASN A 247 7.97 -7.64 22.07
C ASN A 247 7.35 -6.80 23.20
N GLU A 248 6.12 -7.15 23.56
CA GLU A 248 5.40 -6.57 24.66
C GLU A 248 4.75 -7.69 25.47
N ARG A 249 5.49 -8.24 26.45
CA ARG A 249 5.06 -9.43 27.22
C ARG A 249 4.65 -10.60 26.31
N GLY A 250 5.39 -10.80 25.22
CA GLY A 250 5.14 -11.76 24.16
C GLY A 250 5.33 -11.16 22.78
N VAL A 251 5.44 -12.00 21.78
CA VAL A 251 5.68 -11.56 20.37
C VAL A 251 4.40 -11.02 19.80
N ILE A 252 4.44 -9.77 19.33
CA ILE A 252 3.36 -9.12 18.61
C ILE A 252 3.81 -8.89 17.18
N ALA A 253 3.13 -9.52 16.23
CA ALA A 253 3.31 -9.31 14.80
C ALA A 253 2.35 -8.24 14.31
N MET A 254 2.83 -7.36 13.45
CA MET A 254 2.04 -6.37 12.73
C MET A 254 1.86 -6.81 11.30
N GLY A 255 0.64 -6.76 10.79
CA GLY A 255 0.36 -7.13 9.41
C GLY A 255 -0.98 -6.63 8.91
N LYS A 256 -1.27 -6.92 7.64
CA LYS A 256 -2.57 -6.65 7.03
C LYS A 256 -3.20 -7.97 6.59
N VAL A 257 -4.46 -8.17 6.93
CA VAL A 257 -5.21 -9.33 6.44
C VAL A 257 -5.52 -9.13 4.96
N GLU A 258 -4.84 -9.86 4.08
CA GLU A 258 -5.05 -9.77 2.63
C GLU A 258 -6.15 -10.70 2.13
N SER A 259 -6.36 -11.84 2.80
CA SER A 259 -7.37 -12.84 2.48
C SER A 259 -7.70 -13.69 3.70
N GLY A 260 -8.89 -14.29 3.72
CA GLY A 260 -9.37 -15.09 4.83
C GLY A 260 -9.73 -14.26 6.04
N MET A 261 -9.89 -14.89 7.17
CA MET A 261 -10.16 -14.24 8.46
C MET A 261 -9.15 -14.69 9.49
N LEU A 262 -8.72 -13.77 10.33
CA LEU A 262 -7.88 -14.04 11.49
C LEU A 262 -8.78 -14.08 12.73
N VAL A 263 -8.81 -15.22 13.41
CA VAL A 263 -9.68 -15.46 14.58
C VAL A 263 -8.82 -15.66 15.82
N GLN A 264 -9.19 -15.01 16.91
CA GLN A 264 -8.55 -15.21 18.21
C GLN A 264 -8.71 -16.67 18.65
N GLY A 265 -7.64 -17.25 19.22
CA GLY A 265 -7.60 -18.65 19.63
C GLY A 265 -7.26 -19.63 18.51
N SER A 266 -7.27 -19.23 17.23
CA SER A 266 -6.93 -20.11 16.12
C SER A 266 -5.43 -20.42 16.07
N LYS A 267 -5.09 -21.55 15.45
CA LYS A 267 -3.70 -21.88 15.12
C LYS A 267 -3.34 -21.30 13.77
N VAL A 268 -2.14 -20.78 13.67
CA VAL A 268 -1.57 -20.22 12.43
C VAL A 268 -0.17 -20.77 12.20
N MET A 269 0.25 -20.80 10.93
CA MET A 269 1.59 -21.19 10.54
C MET A 269 2.38 -19.97 10.10
N LEU A 270 3.62 -19.87 10.57
CA LEU A 270 4.57 -18.83 10.20
C LEU A 270 5.47 -19.28 9.07
N LEU A 271 5.40 -18.62 7.92
CA LEU A 271 6.25 -18.88 6.78
C LEU A 271 7.38 -17.84 6.71
N PRO A 272 8.61 -18.22 6.36
CA PRO A 272 9.05 -19.51 5.81
C PRO A 272 9.51 -20.54 6.86
N VAL A 273 9.49 -20.23 8.16
CA VAL A 273 10.05 -21.09 9.22
C VAL A 273 9.20 -22.32 9.54
N LEU A 274 7.95 -22.35 9.09
CA LEU A 274 7.00 -23.47 9.27
C LEU A 274 6.59 -23.73 10.73
N ASN A 275 6.81 -22.76 11.63
CA ASN A 275 6.42 -22.86 13.03
C ASN A 275 4.91 -22.63 13.19
N ILE A 276 4.28 -23.36 14.10
CA ILE A 276 2.87 -23.17 14.47
C ILE A 276 2.80 -22.28 15.72
N ALA A 277 1.95 -21.27 15.65
CA ALA A 277 1.64 -20.40 16.76
C ALA A 277 0.13 -20.40 17.03
N THR A 278 -0.25 -20.04 18.24
CA THR A 278 -1.65 -19.78 18.58
C THR A 278 -1.86 -18.27 18.65
N VAL A 279 -2.92 -17.79 18.04
CA VAL A 279 -3.34 -16.38 18.11
C VAL A 279 -3.92 -16.12 19.48
N GLU A 280 -3.15 -15.48 20.36
CA GLU A 280 -3.57 -15.17 21.72
C GLU A 280 -4.54 -13.97 21.74
N GLU A 281 -4.22 -12.95 20.96
CA GLU A 281 -4.99 -11.72 20.86
C GLU A 281 -4.87 -11.10 19.48
N VAL A 282 -5.94 -10.48 19.02
CA VAL A 282 -5.99 -9.69 17.78
C VAL A 282 -6.45 -8.28 18.13
N ARG A 283 -5.67 -7.28 17.77
CA ARG A 283 -6.04 -5.86 17.89
C ARG A 283 -6.11 -5.20 16.53
N ILE A 284 -7.06 -4.27 16.38
CA ILE A 284 -7.17 -3.41 15.21
C ILE A 284 -7.05 -1.97 15.71
N GLY A 285 -5.83 -1.47 15.74
CA GLY A 285 -5.45 -0.21 16.38
C GLY A 285 -4.38 -0.42 17.47
N GLU A 286 -3.83 0.68 17.96
CA GLU A 286 -2.71 0.65 18.91
C GLU A 286 -3.15 0.51 20.38
N SER A 287 -4.43 0.77 20.67
CA SER A 287 -4.95 0.74 22.02
C SER A 287 -5.26 -0.69 22.48
N GLU A 288 -5.03 -0.99 23.77
CA GLU A 288 -5.49 -2.24 24.39
C GLU A 288 -7.02 -2.40 24.36
N ALA A 289 -7.77 -1.32 24.14
CA ALA A 289 -9.22 -1.36 23.97
C ALA A 289 -9.67 -1.83 22.59
N ASP A 290 -8.76 -1.92 21.61
CA ASP A 290 -9.06 -2.28 20.22
C ASP A 290 -8.99 -3.80 19.95
N VAL A 291 -9.07 -4.61 21.02
CA VAL A 291 -9.11 -6.09 20.91
C VAL A 291 -10.38 -6.54 20.20
N VAL A 292 -10.23 -7.43 19.23
CA VAL A 292 -11.34 -8.01 18.46
C VAL A 292 -11.25 -9.53 18.43
N GLU A 293 -12.40 -10.19 18.36
CA GLU A 293 -12.47 -11.65 18.20
C GLU A 293 -12.03 -12.08 16.79
N VAL A 294 -12.34 -11.25 15.80
CA VAL A 294 -12.13 -11.56 14.37
C VAL A 294 -11.64 -10.33 13.62
N ALA A 295 -10.61 -10.50 12.79
CA ALA A 295 -10.19 -9.53 11.80
C ALA A 295 -10.44 -10.06 10.39
N ARG A 296 -10.88 -9.16 9.49
CA ARG A 296 -11.29 -9.46 8.12
C ARG A 296 -10.34 -8.87 7.08
N PRO A 297 -10.44 -9.28 5.80
CA PRO A 297 -9.58 -8.76 4.75
C PRO A 297 -9.66 -7.23 4.64
N GLY A 298 -8.49 -6.59 4.66
CA GLY A 298 -8.30 -5.15 4.66
C GLY A 298 -7.95 -4.57 6.03
N ASP A 299 -8.17 -5.31 7.12
CA ASP A 299 -7.80 -4.84 8.45
C ASP A 299 -6.29 -4.90 8.66
N ASN A 300 -5.74 -3.84 9.24
CA ASN A 300 -4.40 -3.83 9.79
C ASN A 300 -4.46 -4.32 11.23
N VAL A 301 -3.65 -5.33 11.53
CA VAL A 301 -3.76 -6.07 12.78
C VAL A 301 -2.44 -6.10 13.53
N PHE A 302 -2.56 -6.09 14.86
CA PHE A 302 -1.53 -6.47 15.81
C PHE A 302 -1.91 -7.82 16.40
N ILE A 303 -1.06 -8.81 16.18
CA ILE A 303 -1.36 -10.21 16.48
C ILE A 303 -0.40 -10.67 17.56
N LYS A 304 -0.92 -10.91 18.78
CA LYS A 304 -0.14 -11.52 19.83
C LYS A 304 -0.09 -13.02 19.64
N LEU A 305 1.10 -13.55 19.49
CA LEU A 305 1.35 -14.94 19.18
C LEU A 305 1.92 -15.68 20.40
N LYS A 306 1.38 -16.88 20.67
CA LYS A 306 1.87 -17.79 21.70
C LYS A 306 2.55 -19.00 21.05
N GLY A 307 3.66 -19.44 21.65
CA GLY A 307 4.40 -20.64 21.20
C GLY A 307 5.54 -20.33 20.24
N VAL A 308 5.89 -19.06 20.05
CA VAL A 308 6.98 -18.60 19.16
C VAL A 308 7.82 -17.54 19.87
N GLY A 309 9.10 -17.47 19.52
CA GLY A 309 10.04 -16.45 19.98
C GLY A 309 10.18 -15.29 18.99
N ASP A 310 10.91 -14.26 19.42
CA ASP A 310 11.19 -13.08 18.58
C ASP A 310 11.92 -13.42 17.28
N GLU A 311 12.78 -14.42 17.32
CA GLU A 311 13.56 -14.88 16.16
C GLU A 311 12.73 -15.66 15.11
N ASP A 312 11.56 -16.16 15.53
CA ASP A 312 10.69 -16.98 14.67
C ASP A 312 9.84 -16.15 13.71
N ILE A 313 9.83 -14.83 13.85
CA ILE A 313 9.03 -13.95 12.99
C ILE A 313 9.80 -12.69 12.62
N MET A 314 9.77 -12.33 11.35
CA MET A 314 10.44 -11.14 10.81
C MET A 314 9.57 -10.46 9.76
N LYS A 315 9.91 -9.20 9.46
CA LYS A 315 9.38 -8.51 8.29
C LYS A 315 9.57 -9.35 7.03
N GLY A 316 8.54 -9.44 6.21
CA GLY A 316 8.57 -10.29 5.00
C GLY A 316 8.07 -11.71 5.21
N PHE A 317 7.87 -12.14 6.45
CA PHE A 317 7.19 -13.40 6.74
C PHE A 317 5.70 -13.32 6.43
N MET A 318 5.04 -14.45 6.44
CA MET A 318 3.61 -14.52 6.20
C MET A 318 2.95 -15.45 7.21
N ILE A 319 1.88 -14.97 7.83
CA ILE A 319 1.01 -15.75 8.70
C ILE A 319 -0.09 -16.36 7.83
N VAL A 320 -0.25 -17.67 7.89
CA VAL A 320 -1.20 -18.41 7.06
C VAL A 320 -2.00 -19.42 7.86
N ASP A 321 -3.11 -19.86 7.29
CA ASP A 321 -3.84 -21.02 7.78
C ASP A 321 -3.01 -22.30 7.53
N PRO A 322 -2.76 -23.13 8.56
CA PRO A 322 -2.05 -24.39 8.39
C PRO A 322 -2.70 -25.37 7.42
N ALA A 323 -4.05 -25.33 7.29
CA ALA A 323 -4.77 -26.20 6.37
C ALA A 323 -4.54 -25.83 4.89
N HIS A 324 -4.23 -24.57 4.61
CA HIS A 324 -4.03 -24.04 3.25
C HIS A 324 -2.79 -23.14 3.18
N PRO A 325 -1.59 -23.69 3.39
CA PRO A 325 -0.38 -22.90 3.45
C PRO A 325 -0.02 -22.29 2.09
N ALA A 326 0.64 -21.15 2.10
CA ALA A 326 1.23 -20.57 0.91
C ALA A 326 2.55 -21.24 0.55
N PRO A 327 2.91 -21.37 -0.73
CA PRO A 327 4.20 -21.93 -1.13
C PRO A 327 5.35 -21.02 -0.71
N VAL A 328 6.47 -21.65 -0.36
CA VAL A 328 7.73 -21.00 -0.02
C VAL A 328 8.78 -21.40 -1.04
N ALA A 329 9.41 -20.42 -1.67
CA ALA A 329 10.37 -20.69 -2.74
C ALA A 329 11.55 -19.73 -2.73
N THR A 330 12.69 -20.22 -3.24
CA THR A 330 13.85 -19.40 -3.62
C THR A 330 13.94 -19.18 -5.12
N ARG A 331 13.12 -19.86 -5.93
CA ARG A 331 13.12 -19.75 -7.40
C ARG A 331 11.70 -19.72 -7.93
N PHE A 332 11.45 -18.84 -8.89
CA PHE A 332 10.15 -18.73 -9.53
C PHE A 332 10.26 -18.19 -10.96
N GLN A 333 9.22 -18.37 -11.74
CA GLN A 333 9.08 -17.76 -13.06
C GLN A 333 8.21 -16.50 -12.95
N ALA A 334 8.61 -15.45 -13.64
CA ALA A 334 7.93 -14.19 -13.64
C ALA A 334 7.76 -13.62 -15.04
N GLN A 335 6.70 -12.83 -15.20
CA GLN A 335 6.57 -11.87 -16.28
C GLN A 335 6.99 -10.50 -15.75
N LEU A 336 7.98 -9.88 -16.36
CA LEU A 336 8.47 -8.55 -16.04
C LEU A 336 8.09 -7.55 -17.12
N GLN A 337 7.82 -6.33 -16.68
CA GLN A 337 7.81 -5.11 -17.49
C GLN A 337 8.97 -4.23 -17.03
N LEU A 338 9.97 -4.05 -17.87
CA LEU A 338 11.06 -3.10 -17.56
C LEU A 338 10.55 -1.67 -17.69
N LEU A 339 10.98 -0.85 -16.76
CA LEU A 339 10.79 0.59 -16.79
C LEU A 339 11.98 1.27 -17.50
N ASP A 340 12.15 2.56 -17.29
CA ASP A 340 13.30 3.27 -17.84
C ASP A 340 14.55 2.87 -17.08
N LEU A 341 15.46 2.19 -17.75
CA LEU A 341 16.79 1.86 -17.26
C LEU A 341 17.71 3.03 -17.59
N ASP A 342 18.55 3.46 -16.68
CA ASP A 342 19.56 4.46 -16.97
C ASP A 342 20.40 4.05 -18.20
N HIS A 343 20.85 5.00 -18.98
CA HIS A 343 21.48 4.83 -20.31
C HIS A 343 22.64 3.82 -20.39
N ARG A 344 23.07 3.25 -19.27
CA ARG A 344 24.16 2.28 -19.17
C ARG A 344 23.73 0.87 -18.81
N ALA A 345 22.48 0.67 -18.40
CA ALA A 345 22.04 -0.62 -17.91
C ALA A 345 21.42 -1.47 -19.02
N VAL A 346 21.98 -2.63 -19.23
CA VAL A 346 21.43 -3.68 -20.08
C VAL A 346 20.91 -4.77 -19.16
N PHE A 347 19.64 -5.10 -19.26
CA PHE A 347 19.05 -6.15 -18.45
C PHE A 347 19.32 -7.52 -19.07
N THR A 348 20.10 -8.35 -18.39
CA THR A 348 20.58 -9.66 -18.88
C THR A 348 20.36 -10.76 -17.85
N ALA A 349 20.60 -12.00 -18.24
CA ALA A 349 20.82 -13.05 -17.25
C ALA A 349 22.05 -12.70 -16.39
N GLY A 350 21.99 -12.97 -15.10
CA GLY A 350 22.98 -12.57 -14.10
C GLY A 350 22.75 -11.17 -13.51
N TYR A 351 21.70 -10.44 -13.95
CA TYR A 351 21.38 -9.14 -13.35
C TYR A 351 20.87 -9.34 -11.93
N SER A 352 21.48 -8.62 -10.98
CA SER A 352 21.08 -8.62 -9.56
C SER A 352 20.35 -7.34 -9.20
N ALA A 353 19.33 -7.46 -8.37
CA ALA A 353 18.50 -6.37 -7.89
C ALA A 353 17.87 -6.72 -6.53
N VAL A 354 17.21 -5.76 -5.89
CA VAL A 354 16.38 -6.02 -4.72
C VAL A 354 14.93 -6.22 -5.18
N LEU A 355 14.39 -7.39 -4.89
CA LEU A 355 12.99 -7.72 -5.12
C LEU A 355 12.16 -7.26 -3.92
N HIS A 356 11.10 -6.51 -4.17
CA HIS A 356 10.08 -6.16 -3.19
C HIS A 356 8.79 -6.91 -3.51
N LEU A 357 8.46 -7.88 -2.69
CA LEU A 357 7.27 -8.72 -2.79
C LEU A 357 6.48 -8.61 -1.49
N HIS A 358 5.22 -8.16 -1.53
CA HIS A 358 4.44 -7.80 -0.34
C HIS A 358 5.30 -6.99 0.67
N THR A 359 5.58 -7.51 1.85
CA THR A 359 6.43 -6.86 2.88
C THR A 359 7.90 -7.29 2.83
N ALA A 360 8.23 -8.33 2.05
CA ALA A 360 9.59 -8.83 1.88
C ALA A 360 10.42 -7.94 0.95
N ALA A 361 11.70 -7.77 1.30
CA ALA A 361 12.70 -7.12 0.46
C ALA A 361 13.93 -8.02 0.42
N GLU A 362 14.14 -8.72 -0.71
CA GLU A 362 15.15 -9.77 -0.84
C GLU A 362 16.05 -9.53 -2.04
N GLU A 363 17.33 -9.84 -1.90
CA GLU A 363 18.24 -9.86 -3.05
C GLU A 363 17.83 -10.96 -4.02
N CYS A 364 17.80 -10.60 -5.28
CA CYS A 364 17.46 -11.53 -6.35
C CYS A 364 18.40 -11.45 -7.53
N THR A 365 18.50 -12.54 -8.26
CA THR A 365 19.25 -12.64 -9.51
C THR A 365 18.35 -13.18 -10.62
N VAL A 366 18.42 -12.58 -11.79
CA VAL A 366 17.76 -13.07 -13.01
C VAL A 366 18.56 -14.23 -13.56
N ASP A 367 18.12 -15.47 -13.33
CA ASP A 367 18.86 -16.66 -13.78
C ASP A 367 18.82 -16.81 -15.31
N LYS A 368 17.65 -16.55 -15.91
CA LYS A 368 17.43 -16.76 -17.33
C LYS A 368 16.34 -15.84 -17.88
N LEU A 369 16.61 -15.28 -19.06
CA LEU A 369 15.59 -14.64 -19.89
C LEU A 369 14.94 -15.71 -20.78
N VAL A 370 13.69 -16.06 -20.52
CA VAL A 370 12.98 -17.13 -21.23
C VAL A 370 12.43 -16.62 -22.55
N ALA A 371 11.73 -15.49 -22.54
CA ALA A 371 11.19 -14.89 -23.73
C ALA A 371 11.04 -13.38 -23.61
N LEU A 372 11.29 -12.66 -24.69
CA LEU A 372 10.87 -11.26 -24.88
C LEU A 372 9.44 -11.24 -25.41
N ILE A 373 8.58 -10.41 -24.83
CA ILE A 373 7.21 -10.20 -25.28
C ILE A 373 7.16 -8.94 -26.13
N GLY A 374 6.90 -9.10 -27.42
CA GLY A 374 6.74 -7.99 -28.38
C GLY A 374 5.45 -7.20 -28.14
N LYS A 375 5.38 -5.99 -28.69
CA LYS A 375 4.16 -5.14 -28.62
C LYS A 375 2.95 -5.78 -29.30
N ASP A 376 3.18 -6.67 -30.25
CA ASP A 376 2.19 -7.48 -30.97
C ASP A 376 1.81 -8.78 -30.23
N GLY A 377 2.34 -8.99 -29.01
CA GLY A 377 2.14 -10.20 -28.22
C GLY A 377 3.00 -11.40 -28.64
N LYS A 378 3.77 -11.29 -29.73
CA LYS A 378 4.68 -12.37 -30.15
C LYS A 378 5.85 -12.51 -29.18
N GLN A 379 6.28 -13.75 -28.98
CA GLN A 379 7.38 -14.08 -28.08
C GLN A 379 8.65 -14.42 -28.87
N VAL A 380 9.76 -13.77 -28.53
CA VAL A 380 11.09 -14.12 -29.01
C VAL A 380 11.80 -14.90 -27.91
N LYS A 381 12.11 -16.18 -28.16
CA LYS A 381 12.71 -17.09 -27.17
C LYS A 381 14.18 -16.76 -26.94
N ASN A 382 14.62 -16.92 -25.68
CA ASN A 382 15.99 -16.78 -25.21
C ASN A 382 16.70 -15.49 -25.69
N PRO A 383 16.12 -14.29 -25.41
CA PRO A 383 16.79 -13.04 -25.74
C PRO A 383 18.10 -12.93 -24.92
N ARG A 384 19.15 -12.39 -25.52
CA ARG A 384 20.42 -12.19 -24.84
C ARG A 384 20.36 -11.03 -23.83
N PHE A 385 19.61 -10.01 -24.15
CA PHE A 385 19.42 -8.81 -23.31
C PHE A 385 18.08 -8.14 -23.59
N LEU A 386 17.68 -7.25 -22.72
CA LEU A 386 16.49 -6.43 -22.84
C LEU A 386 16.85 -4.96 -22.65
N LYS A 387 16.05 -4.09 -23.25
CA LYS A 387 16.14 -2.62 -23.14
C LYS A 387 14.99 -2.07 -22.31
N SER A 388 15.07 -0.79 -21.97
CA SER A 388 14.01 -0.04 -21.32
C SER A 388 12.65 -0.23 -22.01
N ASN A 389 11.59 -0.28 -21.21
CA ASN A 389 10.20 -0.40 -21.67
C ASN A 389 9.84 -1.70 -22.40
N GLN A 390 10.65 -2.75 -22.26
CA GLN A 390 10.35 -4.07 -22.80
C GLN A 390 9.76 -4.99 -21.75
N ALA A 391 8.92 -5.95 -22.21
CA ALA A 391 8.34 -6.99 -21.37
C ALA A 391 8.99 -8.34 -21.63
N CYS A 392 9.18 -9.15 -20.62
CA CYS A 392 9.76 -10.48 -20.76
C CYS A 392 9.17 -11.51 -19.81
N ILE A 393 9.46 -12.79 -20.10
CA ILE A 393 9.35 -13.90 -19.15
C ILE A 393 10.76 -14.28 -18.73
N CYS A 394 10.99 -14.39 -17.44
CA CYS A 394 12.28 -14.75 -16.88
C CYS A 394 12.14 -15.69 -15.67
N ASN A 395 13.23 -16.37 -15.33
CA ASN A 395 13.38 -17.11 -14.07
C ASN A 395 14.23 -16.25 -13.13
N ILE A 396 13.80 -16.16 -11.88
CA ILE A 396 14.45 -15.38 -10.83
C ILE A 396 14.76 -16.31 -9.67
N SER A 397 15.95 -16.14 -9.08
CA SER A 397 16.36 -16.75 -7.82
C SER A 397 16.49 -15.69 -6.73
N LEU A 398 16.13 -16.08 -5.51
CA LEU A 398 16.24 -15.30 -4.28
C LEU A 398 17.33 -15.89 -3.40
N THR A 399 17.92 -15.06 -2.54
CA THR A 399 18.90 -15.49 -1.54
C THR A 399 18.27 -16.29 -0.41
N GLN A 400 17.01 -15.99 -0.07
CA GLN A 400 16.28 -16.62 1.03
C GLN A 400 14.95 -17.23 0.60
N ASN A 401 14.50 -18.21 1.38
CA ASN A 401 13.16 -18.75 1.25
C ASN A 401 12.10 -17.70 1.54
N THR A 402 11.28 -17.41 0.55
CA THR A 402 10.27 -16.35 0.65
C THR A 402 8.88 -16.92 0.39
N PRO A 403 7.90 -16.65 1.26
CA PRO A 403 6.51 -17.00 0.99
C PRO A 403 5.97 -16.16 -0.15
N MET A 404 5.30 -16.78 -1.11
CA MET A 404 4.82 -16.10 -2.31
C MET A 404 3.58 -16.77 -2.89
N GLU A 405 2.87 -16.06 -3.76
CA GLU A 405 1.70 -16.59 -4.45
C GLU A 405 1.78 -16.33 -5.95
N LYS A 406 1.13 -17.17 -6.76
CA LYS A 406 0.96 -16.84 -8.18
C LYS A 406 0.00 -15.68 -8.34
N PHE A 407 0.31 -14.76 -9.25
CA PHE A 407 -0.55 -13.61 -9.56
C PHE A 407 -1.98 -14.02 -9.95
N SER A 408 -2.15 -15.18 -10.59
CA SER A 408 -3.47 -15.72 -10.96
C SER A 408 -4.33 -16.13 -9.76
N ALA A 409 -3.69 -16.54 -8.66
CA ALA A 409 -4.38 -16.93 -7.43
C ALA A 409 -4.62 -15.71 -6.51
N PHE A 410 -3.56 -14.95 -6.25
CA PHE A 410 -3.58 -13.78 -5.37
C PHE A 410 -2.87 -12.59 -6.04
N GLN A 411 -3.65 -11.68 -6.61
CA GLN A 411 -3.07 -10.58 -7.39
C GLN A 411 -2.13 -9.69 -6.58
N GLN A 412 -2.44 -9.42 -5.31
CA GLN A 412 -1.63 -8.57 -4.44
C GLN A 412 -0.33 -9.26 -4.00
N LEU A 413 -0.42 -10.54 -3.64
CA LEU A 413 0.72 -11.34 -3.17
C LEU A 413 1.58 -11.93 -4.30
N GLY A 414 1.11 -11.86 -5.54
CA GLY A 414 1.83 -12.31 -6.73
C GLY A 414 2.45 -11.19 -7.56
N ARG A 415 2.41 -9.95 -7.09
CA ARG A 415 3.08 -8.79 -7.71
C ARG A 415 4.34 -8.44 -6.95
N PHE A 416 5.34 -7.96 -7.69
CA PHE A 416 6.57 -7.48 -7.10
C PHE A 416 7.20 -6.38 -7.94
N THR A 417 8.14 -5.67 -7.35
CA THR A 417 8.99 -4.71 -8.05
C THR A 417 10.45 -5.11 -7.90
N LEU A 418 11.25 -4.82 -8.91
CA LEU A 418 12.71 -4.88 -8.81
C LEU A 418 13.25 -3.47 -8.65
N ARG A 419 14.12 -3.30 -7.68
CA ARG A 419 14.79 -2.01 -7.41
C ARG A 419 16.29 -2.18 -7.49
N ASP A 420 16.94 -1.19 -8.06
CA ASP A 420 18.39 -1.08 -8.15
C ASP A 420 18.79 0.37 -7.86
N GLU A 421 19.83 0.56 -7.03
CA GLU A 421 20.31 1.87 -6.57
C GLU A 421 19.19 2.83 -6.10
N GLY A 422 18.19 2.27 -5.39
CA GLY A 422 17.06 3.05 -4.86
C GLY A 422 15.96 3.38 -5.88
N ARG A 423 16.08 2.96 -7.14
CA ARG A 423 15.08 3.17 -8.22
C ARG A 423 14.34 1.89 -8.57
N THR A 424 13.08 2.02 -8.95
CA THR A 424 12.33 0.89 -9.49
C THR A 424 12.64 0.71 -10.97
N ILE A 425 13.27 -0.42 -11.31
CA ILE A 425 13.72 -0.76 -12.66
C ILE A 425 12.75 -1.68 -13.40
N ALA A 426 11.99 -2.48 -12.67
CA ALA A 426 11.00 -3.38 -13.27
C ALA A 426 9.83 -3.65 -12.34
N ILE A 427 8.76 -4.10 -12.95
CA ILE A 427 7.52 -4.52 -12.32
C ILE A 427 7.24 -5.94 -12.76
N GLY A 428 6.89 -6.81 -11.81
CA GLY A 428 6.73 -8.22 -12.08
C GLY A 428 5.44 -8.85 -11.57
N LYS A 429 5.11 -9.96 -12.21
CA LYS A 429 4.04 -10.87 -11.78
C LYS A 429 4.61 -12.28 -11.70
N ILE A 430 4.38 -12.97 -10.60
CA ILE A 430 4.75 -14.37 -10.44
C ILE A 430 3.80 -15.22 -11.29
N THR A 431 4.35 -15.92 -12.28
CA THR A 431 3.57 -16.77 -13.20
C THR A 431 3.73 -18.26 -12.92
N GLY A 432 4.86 -18.66 -12.32
CA GLY A 432 5.14 -20.05 -12.00
C GLY A 432 5.97 -20.21 -10.73
N ILE A 433 5.57 -21.13 -9.87
CA ILE A 433 6.29 -21.54 -8.65
C ILE A 433 6.53 -23.05 -8.77
N PRO A 434 7.73 -23.56 -8.44
CA PRO A 434 8.04 -24.99 -8.52
C PRO A 434 7.07 -25.83 -7.67
N ALA A 435 6.65 -26.98 -8.16
CA ALA A 435 5.75 -27.89 -7.44
C ALA A 435 6.34 -28.35 -6.07
N ALA A 436 7.65 -28.52 -6.00
CA ALA A 436 8.34 -28.88 -4.76
C ALA A 436 8.13 -27.83 -3.63
N SER A 437 7.97 -26.55 -3.97
CA SER A 437 7.72 -25.49 -3.00
C SER A 437 6.34 -25.60 -2.31
N TYR A 438 5.37 -26.18 -2.96
CA TYR A 438 4.07 -26.51 -2.36
C TYR A 438 4.17 -27.75 -1.49
N ALA A 439 4.80 -28.82 -2.01
CA ALA A 439 4.90 -30.09 -1.31
C ALA A 439 5.63 -29.99 0.03
N ALA A 440 6.71 -29.21 0.10
CA ALA A 440 7.47 -29.02 1.33
C ALA A 440 6.64 -28.39 2.46
N VAL A 441 5.82 -27.39 2.12
CA VAL A 441 4.98 -26.68 3.10
C VAL A 441 3.77 -27.54 3.49
N GLU A 442 3.15 -28.22 2.54
CA GLU A 442 2.05 -29.16 2.80
C GLU A 442 2.50 -30.34 3.68
N GLU A 443 3.70 -30.87 3.49
CA GLU A 443 4.27 -31.92 4.34
C GLU A 443 4.44 -31.44 5.79
N ALA A 444 4.97 -30.22 5.97
CA ALA A 444 5.07 -29.60 7.29
C ALA A 444 3.69 -29.43 7.94
N ALA A 445 2.71 -28.92 7.19
CA ALA A 445 1.35 -28.71 7.67
C ALA A 445 0.68 -30.04 8.14
N ARG A 446 0.85 -31.14 7.40
CA ARG A 446 0.33 -32.47 7.76
C ARG A 446 0.91 -33.04 9.06
N LYS A 447 2.15 -32.65 9.42
CA LYS A 447 2.75 -33.08 10.69
C LYS A 447 2.10 -32.43 11.90
N TYR A 448 1.49 -31.28 11.75
CA TYR A 448 0.83 -30.52 12.82
C TYR A 448 -0.68 -30.74 12.88
N GLY A 449 -1.30 -31.29 11.82
CA GLY A 449 -2.73 -31.65 11.80
C GLY A 449 -3.03 -33.05 12.35
N LYS A 450 -2.02 -33.71 12.91
CA LYS A 450 -2.12 -34.96 13.68
C LYS A 450 -1.91 -34.67 15.17
#